data_de0d774cc4f6a8ea758784b434fc71d4
#
_entry.id   de0d774cc4f6a8ea758784b434fc71d4
#
_cell.length_a   1.000
_cell.length_b   1.000
_cell.length_c   1.000
_cell.angle_alpha   90.00
_cell.angle_beta   90.00
_cell.angle_gamma   90.00
#
_symmetry.space_group_name_H-M   'P 1'
#
loop_
_entity.id
_entity.type
_entity.pdbx_description
1 polymer ?
#
loop_
_entity_poly.entity_id
_entity_poly.type
_entity_poly.pdbx_seq_one_letter_code
_entity_poly.pdbx_strand_id
1 'polypeptide(L)'
;MRRAQFGRMVAGLSLAACLGAAGPAAAIEWGNLFGGGDKEKAPPANTQTEDVGCPDVQILDGTAGHRVPAGSSGAAVRYQFSIRNVARECAVVGGQLQIKVGVEGGVMLGPAGSPGSYSTPIRFVIVDEHTQKPVTSKAYTVSAAIPANAAQTSFTLVSEPLVAPLRADAETAYTVKVGFDSRGGSGGERKARKGKKRAKAAEE
;
A
#
# COMPACT_ATOMS: atom_id res chain seq x y z
N MET A 1 61.88 9.38 -31.44
CA MET A 1 62.69 8.35 -32.14
C MET A 1 62.42 6.98 -31.51
N ARG A 2 62.26 5.96 -32.37
CA ARG A 2 61.97 4.53 -32.18
C ARG A 2 60.47 4.24 -32.04
N ARG A 3 59.76 3.89 -33.06
CA ARG A 3 59.64 2.84 -34.10
C ARG A 3 59.64 1.41 -33.56
N ALA A 4 58.50 0.78 -33.86
CA ALA A 4 58.27 -0.58 -34.40
C ALA A 4 58.11 -1.63 -33.28
N GLN A 5 57.21 -2.66 -33.38
CA GLN A 5 56.84 -3.50 -34.52
C GLN A 5 55.52 -4.27 -34.24
N PHE A 6 54.65 -4.33 -35.15
CA PHE A 6 54.02 -5.44 -35.87
C PHE A 6 54.22 -6.85 -35.29
N GLY A 7 53.11 -7.49 -34.96
CA GLY A 7 53.01 -8.92 -34.78
C GLY A 7 51.61 -9.39 -35.16
N ARG A 8 51.41 -9.69 -36.44
CA ARG A 8 50.24 -10.46 -36.93
C ARG A 8 50.42 -11.90 -36.53
N MET A 9 49.41 -12.51 -35.94
CA MET A 9 49.16 -13.94 -36.08
C MET A 9 47.70 -14.23 -36.29
N VAL A 10 47.50 -15.00 -37.35
CA VAL A 10 46.24 -15.43 -37.96
C VAL A 10 45.87 -16.80 -37.39
N ALA A 11 44.60 -17.10 -37.48
CA ALA A 11 43.93 -18.39 -37.56
C ALA A 11 43.50 -19.10 -36.30
N GLY A 12 42.22 -19.39 -36.32
CA GLY A 12 41.55 -20.34 -35.42
C GLY A 12 40.04 -20.27 -35.57
N LEU A 13 39.52 -20.60 -36.76
CA LEU A 13 38.10 -20.85 -37.00
C LEU A 13 37.71 -22.12 -36.24
N SER A 14 36.87 -22.01 -35.21
CA SER A 14 36.17 -23.15 -34.64
C SER A 14 34.69 -22.76 -34.50
N LEU A 15 33.92 -23.21 -35.51
CA LEU A 15 32.48 -23.24 -35.47
C LEU A 15 32.03 -24.29 -34.43
N ALA A 16 31.63 -23.89 -33.26
CA ALA A 16 30.87 -24.73 -32.34
C ALA A 16 29.38 -24.35 -32.46
N ALA A 17 28.62 -25.19 -33.15
CA ALA A 17 27.18 -25.13 -33.20
C ALA A 17 26.63 -25.55 -31.84
N CYS A 18 26.22 -24.56 -31.00
CA CYS A 18 25.41 -24.83 -29.87
C CYS A 18 23.94 -24.89 -30.31
N LEU A 19 23.40 -26.11 -30.41
CA LEU A 19 21.96 -26.34 -30.45
C LEU A 19 21.38 -25.75 -29.17
N GLY A 20 20.65 -24.66 -29.31
CA GLY A 20 19.85 -24.05 -28.25
C GLY A 20 18.68 -24.98 -27.90
N ALA A 21 18.75 -25.61 -26.74
CA ALA A 21 17.56 -26.15 -26.10
C ALA A 21 16.68 -24.96 -25.67
N ALA A 22 15.61 -24.73 -26.39
CA ALA A 22 14.53 -23.84 -25.95
C ALA A 22 13.87 -24.47 -24.71
N GLY A 23 14.32 -24.07 -23.53
CA GLY A 23 13.64 -24.36 -22.29
C GLY A 23 12.31 -23.58 -22.26
N PRO A 24 11.23 -24.17 -21.75
CA PRO A 24 9.97 -23.46 -21.61
C PRO A 24 10.19 -22.26 -20.67
N ALA A 25 9.87 -21.08 -21.15
CA ALA A 25 9.75 -19.90 -20.31
C ALA A 25 8.70 -20.20 -19.23
N ALA A 26 9.13 -20.43 -18.01
CA ALA A 26 8.22 -20.52 -16.89
C ALA A 26 7.59 -19.15 -16.72
N ALA A 27 6.35 -19.03 -17.19
CA ALA A 27 5.50 -17.90 -16.81
C ALA A 27 5.38 -17.93 -15.28
N ILE A 28 5.93 -16.94 -14.63
CA ILE A 28 5.74 -16.75 -13.20
C ILE A 28 4.26 -16.37 -13.04
N GLU A 29 3.45 -17.34 -12.65
CA GLU A 29 2.07 -17.09 -12.24
C GLU A 29 2.10 -16.24 -10.98
N TRP A 30 1.75 -14.99 -11.11
CA TRP A 30 1.60 -14.04 -10.01
C TRP A 30 0.54 -14.48 -8.98
N GLY A 31 -0.25 -15.49 -9.29
CA GLY A 31 -1.29 -16.05 -8.41
C GLY A 31 -0.78 -16.71 -7.13
N ASN A 32 0.49 -17.10 -7.04
CA ASN A 32 1.03 -17.85 -5.90
C ASN A 32 1.85 -17.02 -4.90
N LEU A 33 1.98 -15.72 -5.09
CA LEU A 33 2.74 -14.88 -4.17
C LEU A 33 1.97 -14.52 -2.89
N PHE A 34 0.65 -14.82 -2.84
CA PHE A 34 -0.21 -14.58 -1.68
C PHE A 34 -0.81 -15.87 -1.07
N GLY A 35 -0.33 -17.03 -1.47
CA GLY A 35 -0.83 -18.33 -1.02
C GLY A 35 0.11 -19.04 -0.06
N GLY A 36 0.26 -18.54 1.17
CA GLY A 36 0.67 -19.34 2.31
C GLY A 36 -0.47 -20.28 2.68
N GLY A 37 -0.24 -21.60 2.54
CA GLY A 37 -1.28 -22.59 2.77
C GLY A 37 -1.71 -22.70 4.22
N ASP A 38 -2.93 -22.30 4.47
CA ASP A 38 -3.80 -22.90 5.47
C ASP A 38 -5.12 -23.20 4.78
N LYS A 39 -5.61 -24.43 4.94
CA LYS A 39 -6.91 -24.87 4.42
C LYS A 39 -8.03 -24.12 5.16
N GLU A 40 -8.16 -22.84 4.86
CA GLU A 40 -9.31 -22.07 5.27
C GLU A 40 -10.51 -22.54 4.44
N LYS A 41 -11.49 -23.03 5.18
CA LYS A 41 -12.78 -23.53 4.71
C LYS A 41 -13.35 -22.54 3.67
N ALA A 42 -13.49 -22.99 2.43
CA ALA A 42 -14.07 -22.19 1.36
C ALA A 42 -15.36 -21.52 1.83
N PRO A 43 -15.53 -20.20 1.61
CA PRO A 43 -16.79 -19.54 1.91
C PRO A 43 -17.90 -20.21 1.10
N PRO A 44 -19.15 -20.28 1.62
CA PRO A 44 -20.25 -20.87 0.90
C PRO A 44 -20.39 -20.17 -0.46
N ALA A 45 -20.42 -21.01 -1.51
CA ALA A 45 -20.54 -20.60 -2.91
C ALA A 45 -21.88 -19.90 -3.15
N ASN A 46 -21.91 -18.61 -2.93
CA ASN A 46 -22.90 -17.69 -3.49
C ASN A 46 -22.25 -16.33 -3.81
N THR A 47 -20.98 -16.37 -4.18
CA THR A 47 -20.29 -15.20 -4.74
C THR A 47 -20.63 -15.21 -6.23
N GLN A 48 -21.71 -14.58 -6.61
CA GLN A 48 -21.92 -14.18 -7.98
C GLN A 48 -20.85 -13.12 -8.25
N THR A 49 -19.80 -13.52 -8.96
CA THR A 49 -18.89 -12.60 -9.63
C THR A 49 -19.66 -12.09 -10.85
N GLU A 50 -20.72 -11.31 -10.62
CA GLU A 50 -21.23 -10.44 -11.66
C GLU A 50 -20.11 -9.46 -11.95
N ASP A 51 -19.92 -9.16 -13.22
CA ASP A 51 -18.93 -8.21 -13.74
C ASP A 51 -19.33 -6.79 -13.34
N VAL A 52 -19.38 -6.57 -12.02
CA VAL A 52 -19.65 -5.26 -11.45
C VAL A 52 -18.37 -4.48 -11.51
N GLY A 53 -18.36 -3.43 -12.32
CA GLY A 53 -17.21 -2.55 -12.43
C GLY A 53 -16.67 -2.17 -11.05
N CYS A 54 -15.37 -2.40 -10.85
CA CYS A 54 -14.68 -2.15 -9.59
C CYS A 54 -14.22 -0.69 -9.51
N PRO A 55 -14.64 0.10 -8.52
CA PRO A 55 -14.26 1.50 -8.39
C PRO A 55 -12.75 1.71 -8.32
N ASP A 56 -12.28 2.83 -8.87
CA ASP A 56 -10.87 3.18 -8.82
C ASP A 56 -10.38 3.50 -7.41
N VAL A 57 -9.09 3.21 -7.17
CA VAL A 57 -8.40 3.61 -5.94
C VAL A 57 -7.45 4.75 -6.24
N GLN A 58 -7.61 5.85 -5.53
CA GLN A 58 -6.81 7.05 -5.67
C GLN A 58 -6.10 7.38 -4.36
N ILE A 59 -4.83 7.74 -4.44
CA ILE A 59 -4.11 8.29 -3.30
C ILE A 59 -4.51 9.76 -3.21
N LEU A 60 -5.04 10.17 -2.05
CA LEU A 60 -5.48 11.54 -1.83
C LEU A 60 -4.27 12.49 -1.85
N ASP A 61 -4.37 13.59 -2.58
CA ASP A 61 -3.30 14.58 -2.74
C ASP A 61 -2.74 15.05 -1.40
N GLY A 62 -1.42 15.10 -1.33
CA GLY A 62 -0.70 15.49 -0.12
C GLY A 62 -0.67 14.45 1.00
N THR A 63 -1.30 13.28 0.81
CA THR A 63 -1.35 12.22 1.84
C THR A 63 -0.60 10.95 1.46
N ALA A 64 0.06 10.92 0.30
CA ALA A 64 0.93 9.83 -0.13
C ALA A 64 2.15 9.64 0.76
N GLY A 65 2.52 10.66 1.53
CA GLY A 65 3.66 10.66 2.44
C GLY A 65 3.30 11.21 3.81
N HIS A 66 3.92 10.65 4.84
CA HIS A 66 3.81 11.15 6.22
C HIS A 66 5.19 11.28 6.84
N ARG A 67 5.60 12.52 7.13
CA ARG A 67 6.88 12.85 7.77
C ARG A 67 6.68 13.12 9.26
N VAL A 68 7.67 12.75 10.05
CA VAL A 68 7.65 13.00 11.50
C VAL A 68 8.97 13.66 11.93
N PRO A 69 8.90 14.86 12.56
CA PRO A 69 7.71 15.70 12.75
C PRO A 69 7.13 16.24 11.43
N ALA A 70 5.81 16.46 11.41
CA ALA A 70 5.15 17.05 10.26
C ALA A 70 5.59 18.51 10.06
N GLY A 71 5.81 18.91 8.79
CA GLY A 71 6.20 20.29 8.45
C GLY A 71 7.62 20.67 8.81
N SER A 72 8.45 19.72 9.30
CA SER A 72 9.84 20.00 9.66
C SER A 72 10.72 20.23 8.44
N SER A 73 11.81 20.99 8.62
CA SER A 73 12.91 21.04 7.67
C SER A 73 13.52 19.65 7.48
N GLY A 74 14.15 19.38 6.31
CA GLY A 74 14.72 18.08 6.02
C GLY A 74 15.65 17.54 7.09
N ALA A 75 16.44 18.40 7.74
CA ALA A 75 17.39 18.04 8.80
C ALA A 75 16.71 17.51 10.08
N ALA A 76 15.49 17.95 10.39
CA ALA A 76 14.77 17.55 11.60
C ALA A 76 13.88 16.30 11.40
N VAL A 77 13.78 15.76 10.19
CA VAL A 77 12.98 14.59 9.91
C VAL A 77 13.57 13.36 10.58
N ARG A 78 12.76 12.68 11.38
CA ARG A 78 13.14 11.42 12.02
C ARG A 78 12.85 10.23 11.12
N TYR A 79 11.68 10.18 10.54
CA TYR A 79 11.28 9.15 9.58
C TYR A 79 10.16 9.65 8.68
N GLN A 80 10.00 8.96 7.56
CA GLN A 80 8.94 9.24 6.60
C GLN A 80 8.34 7.93 6.08
N PHE A 81 7.03 7.82 6.16
CA PHE A 81 6.25 6.81 5.45
C PHE A 81 5.88 7.30 4.06
N SER A 82 5.79 6.39 3.09
CA SER A 82 5.33 6.67 1.72
C SER A 82 4.51 5.53 1.17
N ILE A 83 3.39 5.82 0.51
CA ILE A 83 2.64 4.87 -0.31
C ILE A 83 3.33 4.82 -1.67
N ARG A 84 3.56 3.61 -2.19
CA ARG A 84 4.19 3.37 -3.50
C ARG A 84 3.21 2.79 -4.50
N ASN A 85 2.39 1.84 -4.05
CA ASN A 85 1.45 1.13 -4.89
C ASN A 85 0.15 0.86 -4.14
N VAL A 86 -0.95 0.80 -4.89
CA VAL A 86 -2.26 0.42 -4.40
C VAL A 86 -2.89 -0.58 -5.36
N ALA A 87 -3.62 -1.53 -4.81
CA ALA A 87 -4.36 -2.54 -5.57
C ALA A 87 -5.76 -2.68 -4.98
N ARG A 88 -6.70 -3.20 -5.75
CA ARG A 88 -8.08 -3.43 -5.32
C ARG A 88 -8.60 -4.77 -5.78
N GLU A 89 -9.53 -5.31 -5.00
CA GLU A 89 -10.33 -6.49 -5.31
C GLU A 89 -11.77 -6.19 -4.93
N CYS A 90 -12.71 -6.47 -5.83
CA CYS A 90 -14.14 -6.26 -5.61
C CYS A 90 -14.89 -7.57 -5.63
N ALA A 91 -15.93 -7.65 -4.81
CA ALA A 91 -16.88 -8.75 -4.79
C ALA A 91 -18.28 -8.25 -4.46
N VAL A 92 -19.30 -8.90 -4.98
CA VAL A 92 -20.68 -8.68 -4.56
C VAL A 92 -21.07 -9.77 -3.56
N VAL A 93 -21.40 -9.35 -2.36
CA VAL A 93 -21.78 -10.25 -1.27
C VAL A 93 -23.05 -9.75 -0.61
N GLY A 94 -24.09 -10.57 -0.62
CA GLY A 94 -25.38 -10.21 0.00
C GLY A 94 -26.02 -8.93 -0.59
N GLY A 95 -25.85 -8.69 -1.90
CA GLY A 95 -26.39 -7.49 -2.56
C GLY A 95 -25.64 -6.21 -2.24
N GLN A 96 -24.44 -6.31 -1.69
CA GLN A 96 -23.55 -5.18 -1.41
C GLN A 96 -22.23 -5.32 -2.15
N LEU A 97 -21.67 -4.20 -2.58
CA LEU A 97 -20.32 -4.14 -3.11
C LEU A 97 -19.32 -4.14 -1.96
N GLN A 98 -18.43 -5.11 -1.96
CA GLN A 98 -17.30 -5.21 -1.03
C GLN A 98 -16.00 -4.95 -1.78
N ILE A 99 -15.20 -4.03 -1.27
CA ILE A 99 -13.93 -3.62 -1.86
C ILE A 99 -12.82 -3.85 -0.85
N LYS A 100 -11.87 -4.73 -1.16
CA LYS A 100 -10.61 -4.85 -0.43
C LYS A 100 -9.57 -3.99 -1.11
N VAL A 101 -8.76 -3.29 -0.35
CA VAL A 101 -7.69 -2.44 -0.85
C VAL A 101 -6.36 -2.87 -0.25
N GLY A 102 -5.42 -3.19 -1.13
CA GLY A 102 -4.02 -3.44 -0.78
C GLY A 102 -3.21 -2.15 -0.94
N VAL A 103 -2.32 -1.89 0.01
CA VAL A 103 -1.36 -0.78 -0.03
C VAL A 103 0.03 -1.32 0.23
N GLU A 104 0.94 -1.00 -0.67
CA GLU A 104 2.37 -1.22 -0.49
C GLU A 104 3.08 0.11 -0.32
N GLY A 105 4.05 0.12 0.57
CA GLY A 105 4.79 1.33 0.84
C GLY A 105 6.12 1.08 1.52
N GLY A 106 6.71 2.14 2.02
CA GLY A 106 7.96 2.07 2.75
C GLY A 106 8.03 3.10 3.85
N VAL A 107 8.90 2.82 4.80
CA VAL A 107 9.36 3.78 5.79
C VAL A 107 10.86 3.94 5.67
N MET A 108 11.34 5.17 5.72
CA MET A 108 12.76 5.51 5.69
C MET A 108 13.13 6.44 6.83
N LEU A 109 14.36 6.30 7.33
CA LEU A 109 14.92 7.22 8.32
C LEU A 109 15.24 8.55 7.65
N GLY A 110 14.94 9.61 8.37
CA GLY A 110 15.48 10.94 8.08
C GLY A 110 16.79 11.18 8.81
N PRO A 111 17.42 12.35 8.58
CA PRO A 111 18.72 12.70 9.21
C PRO A 111 18.71 12.65 10.74
N ALA A 112 17.57 12.94 11.38
CA ALA A 112 17.40 12.89 12.83
C ALA A 112 16.81 11.56 13.33
N GLY A 113 16.73 10.53 12.45
CA GLY A 113 16.16 9.22 12.76
C GLY A 113 17.17 8.21 13.28
N SER A 114 16.65 7.14 13.86
CA SER A 114 17.43 5.98 14.31
C SER A 114 16.64 4.69 14.02
N PRO A 115 17.31 3.54 13.90
CA PRO A 115 16.61 2.26 13.76
C PRO A 115 15.58 2.03 14.86
N GLY A 116 14.48 1.34 14.53
CA GLY A 116 13.39 1.09 15.47
C GLY A 116 12.06 0.80 14.79
N SER A 117 11.01 0.66 15.59
CA SER A 117 9.65 0.44 15.10
C SER A 117 8.89 1.76 15.01
N TYR A 118 8.23 1.95 13.88
CA TYR A 118 7.48 3.15 13.56
C TYR A 118 6.07 2.79 13.13
N SER A 119 5.11 3.65 13.42
CA SER A 119 3.73 3.46 13.01
C SER A 119 3.08 4.77 12.60
N THR A 120 2.08 4.66 11.71
CA THR A 120 1.31 5.81 11.23
C THR A 120 -0.12 5.38 10.90
N PRO A 121 -1.12 6.23 11.15
CA PRO A 121 -2.48 5.95 10.72
C PRO A 121 -2.63 6.16 9.21
N ILE A 122 -3.37 5.26 8.58
CA ILE A 122 -3.79 5.32 7.19
C ILE A 122 -5.31 5.19 7.15
N ARG A 123 -5.96 5.91 6.25
CA ARG A 123 -7.41 5.92 6.11
C ARG A 123 -7.82 5.53 4.71
N PHE A 124 -8.89 4.74 4.62
CA PHE A 124 -9.58 4.37 3.40
C PHE A 124 -10.99 4.93 3.45
N VAL A 125 -11.42 5.56 2.36
CA VAL A 125 -12.74 6.17 2.26
C VAL A 125 -13.34 5.83 0.90
N ILE A 126 -14.53 5.23 0.88
CA ILE A 126 -15.34 5.18 -0.34
C ILE A 126 -16.11 6.49 -0.41
N VAL A 127 -15.97 7.20 -1.50
CA VAL A 127 -16.68 8.46 -1.79
C VAL A 127 -17.66 8.20 -2.92
N ASP A 128 -18.89 8.67 -2.74
CA ASP A 128 -19.90 8.74 -3.80
C ASP A 128 -19.62 9.98 -4.65
N GLU A 129 -19.31 9.77 -5.93
CA GLU A 129 -18.88 10.84 -6.84
C GLU A 129 -20.05 11.78 -7.25
N HIS A 130 -21.29 11.34 -7.11
CA HIS A 130 -22.44 12.21 -7.40
C HIS A 130 -22.73 13.19 -6.26
N THR A 131 -22.56 12.72 -5.02
CA THR A 131 -22.87 13.52 -3.83
C THR A 131 -21.64 14.11 -3.16
N GLN A 132 -20.43 13.65 -3.55
CA GLN A 132 -19.14 13.99 -2.94
C GLN A 132 -19.09 13.68 -1.43
N LYS A 133 -19.90 12.71 -0.98
CA LYS A 133 -19.97 12.32 0.43
C LYS A 133 -19.31 10.98 0.68
N PRO A 134 -18.69 10.80 1.85
CA PRO A 134 -18.16 9.50 2.24
C PRO A 134 -19.31 8.51 2.49
N VAL A 135 -19.24 7.35 1.84
CA VAL A 135 -20.14 6.20 2.05
C VAL A 135 -19.61 5.33 3.19
N THR A 136 -18.33 5.02 3.15
CA THR A 136 -17.64 4.20 4.16
C THR A 136 -16.27 4.81 4.43
N SER A 137 -15.86 4.82 5.70
CA SER A 137 -14.53 5.27 6.11
C SER A 137 -13.97 4.34 7.18
N LYS A 138 -12.78 3.76 6.93
CA LYS A 138 -12.04 2.94 7.90
C LYS A 138 -10.63 3.47 8.07
N ALA A 139 -10.13 3.42 9.29
CA ALA A 139 -8.76 3.79 9.62
C ALA A 139 -8.02 2.57 10.16
N TYR A 140 -6.77 2.42 9.74
CA TYR A 140 -5.85 1.37 10.16
C TYR A 140 -4.55 1.99 10.66
N THR A 141 -3.74 1.19 11.33
CA THR A 141 -2.37 1.59 11.69
C THR A 141 -1.39 0.73 10.90
N VAL A 142 -0.55 1.38 10.12
CA VAL A 142 0.61 0.74 9.48
C VAL A 142 1.76 0.79 10.45
N SER A 143 2.44 -0.34 10.63
CA SER A 143 3.65 -0.43 11.45
C SER A 143 4.77 -1.11 10.65
N ALA A 144 6.00 -0.61 10.81
CA ALA A 144 7.17 -1.18 10.17
C ALA A 144 8.40 -0.99 11.07
N ALA A 145 9.28 -2.00 11.09
CA ALA A 145 10.53 -1.97 11.86
C ALA A 145 11.72 -1.79 10.91
N ILE A 146 12.55 -0.80 11.18
CA ILE A 146 13.82 -0.57 10.48
C ILE A 146 14.93 -1.17 11.35
N PRO A 147 15.61 -2.24 10.89
CA PRO A 147 16.68 -2.86 11.64
C PRO A 147 17.94 -1.96 11.70
N ALA A 148 18.85 -2.26 12.65
CA ALA A 148 20.02 -1.44 12.91
C ALA A 148 20.99 -1.27 11.73
N ASN A 149 20.95 -2.22 10.78
CA ASN A 149 21.80 -2.23 9.58
C ASN A 149 21.11 -1.67 8.32
N ALA A 150 19.92 -1.08 8.46
CA ALA A 150 19.15 -0.53 7.34
C ALA A 150 18.69 0.90 7.62
N ALA A 151 18.50 1.67 6.54
CA ALA A 151 17.93 3.02 6.60
C ALA A 151 16.46 3.04 6.20
N GLN A 152 15.93 1.93 5.68
CA GLN A 152 14.54 1.82 5.22
C GLN A 152 14.04 0.39 5.30
N THR A 153 12.71 0.24 5.29
CA THR A 153 12.01 -1.04 5.13
C THR A 153 10.68 -0.83 4.41
N SER A 154 10.11 -1.92 3.91
CA SER A 154 8.79 -1.89 3.27
C SER A 154 7.69 -2.34 4.25
N PHE A 155 6.45 -2.01 3.90
CA PHE A 155 5.25 -2.54 4.53
C PHE A 155 4.21 -2.88 3.48
N THR A 156 3.31 -3.80 3.82
CA THR A 156 2.10 -4.11 3.07
C THR A 156 0.93 -4.10 4.05
N LEU A 157 -0.19 -3.53 3.61
CA LEU A 157 -1.45 -3.52 4.35
C LEU A 157 -2.57 -3.91 3.40
N VAL A 158 -3.39 -4.88 3.79
CA VAL A 158 -4.65 -5.20 3.10
C VAL A 158 -5.80 -4.83 4.04
N SER A 159 -6.75 -4.04 3.52
CA SER A 159 -7.91 -3.64 4.31
C SER A 159 -8.86 -4.83 4.51
N GLU A 160 -9.65 -4.79 5.59
CA GLU A 160 -10.91 -5.52 5.60
C GLU A 160 -11.83 -4.98 4.50
N PRO A 161 -12.82 -5.75 4.04
CA PRO A 161 -13.77 -5.28 3.05
C PRO A 161 -14.41 -3.94 3.45
N LEU A 162 -14.30 -2.97 2.58
CA LEU A 162 -15.07 -1.73 2.62
C LEU A 162 -16.38 -1.99 1.92
N VAL A 163 -17.49 -1.61 2.53
CA VAL A 163 -18.82 -1.94 2.01
C VAL A 163 -19.51 -0.69 1.48
N ALA A 164 -20.08 -0.81 0.29
CA ALA A 164 -20.95 0.21 -0.33
C ALA A 164 -22.22 -0.43 -0.89
N PRO A 165 -23.31 0.33 -1.04
CA PRO A 165 -24.50 -0.13 -1.77
C PRO A 165 -24.12 -0.59 -3.19
N LEU A 166 -24.69 -1.73 -3.61
CA LEU A 166 -24.48 -2.20 -4.98
C LEU A 166 -25.21 -1.28 -5.97
N ARG A 167 -24.49 -0.83 -6.99
CA ARG A 167 -25.01 -0.02 -8.10
C ARG A 167 -24.52 -0.57 -9.42
N ALA A 168 -25.34 -0.47 -10.47
CA ALA A 168 -24.95 -0.89 -11.82
C ALA A 168 -23.79 -0.03 -12.38
N ASP A 169 -23.68 1.22 -11.95
CA ASP A 169 -22.65 2.18 -12.31
C ASP A 169 -21.53 2.30 -11.26
N ALA A 170 -21.32 1.28 -10.42
CA ALA A 170 -20.42 1.32 -9.26
C ALA A 170 -19.01 1.81 -9.60
N GLU A 171 -18.48 1.43 -10.76
CA GLU A 171 -17.14 1.82 -11.23
C GLU A 171 -16.96 3.33 -11.35
N THR A 172 -18.01 4.04 -11.76
CA THR A 172 -17.99 5.49 -11.95
C THR A 172 -18.68 6.26 -10.83
N ALA A 173 -19.61 5.59 -10.13
CA ALA A 173 -20.34 6.17 -9.02
C ALA A 173 -19.53 6.27 -7.73
N TYR A 174 -18.49 5.47 -7.58
CA TYR A 174 -17.65 5.44 -6.39
C TYR A 174 -16.17 5.62 -6.73
N THR A 175 -15.44 6.22 -5.82
CA THR A 175 -13.97 6.23 -5.81
C THR A 175 -13.49 5.85 -4.41
N VAL A 176 -12.49 4.99 -4.32
CA VAL A 176 -11.82 4.71 -3.05
C VAL A 176 -10.65 5.65 -2.90
N LYS A 177 -10.66 6.49 -1.86
CA LYS A 177 -9.55 7.39 -1.52
C LYS A 177 -8.75 6.81 -0.37
N VAL A 178 -7.42 6.77 -0.53
CA VAL A 178 -6.48 6.27 0.47
C VAL A 178 -5.41 7.30 0.77
N GLY A 179 -4.98 7.37 2.02
CA GLY A 179 -3.89 8.27 2.40
C GLY A 179 -3.53 8.18 3.87
N PHE A 180 -2.34 8.65 4.21
CA PHE A 180 -1.95 8.78 5.61
C PHE A 180 -2.78 9.87 6.29
N ASP A 181 -3.30 9.54 7.48
CA ASP A 181 -4.12 10.45 8.27
C ASP A 181 -3.25 11.17 9.30
N SER A 182 -2.63 12.27 8.90
CA SER A 182 -1.84 13.12 9.79
C SER A 182 -2.67 13.76 10.92
N ARG A 183 -4.01 13.75 10.82
CA ARG A 183 -4.93 14.30 11.82
C ARG A 183 -5.45 13.23 12.79
N GLY A 184 -5.25 11.95 12.49
CA GLY A 184 -5.81 10.82 13.25
C GLY A 184 -5.23 10.63 14.65
N GLY A 185 -4.05 11.17 14.94
CA GLY A 185 -3.47 11.15 16.29
C GLY A 185 -4.19 12.05 17.31
N SER A 186 -5.02 13.00 16.85
CA SER A 186 -5.68 13.98 17.76
C SER A 186 -7.16 13.65 18.04
N GLY A 187 -7.78 12.71 17.31
CA GLY A 187 -9.22 12.40 17.45
C GLY A 187 -9.56 11.63 18.72
N GLY A 188 -8.71 10.67 19.11
CA GLY A 188 -8.87 9.89 20.35
C GLY A 188 -8.62 10.73 21.61
N GLU A 189 -7.59 11.57 21.56
CA GLU A 189 -7.19 12.41 22.68
C GLU A 189 -8.16 13.57 22.94
N ARG A 190 -8.79 14.12 21.90
CA ARG A 190 -9.82 15.15 22.05
C ARG A 190 -11.10 14.63 22.72
N LYS A 191 -11.50 13.38 22.45
CA LYS A 191 -12.66 12.77 23.14
C LYS A 191 -12.37 12.51 24.61
N ALA A 192 -11.19 12.00 24.94
CA ALA A 192 -10.78 11.76 26.32
C ALA A 192 -10.64 13.05 27.13
N ARG A 193 -10.05 14.13 26.55
CA ARG A 193 -9.94 15.44 27.20
C ARG A 193 -11.29 16.12 27.42
N LYS A 194 -12.24 15.97 26.47
CA LYS A 194 -13.58 16.58 26.60
C LYS A 194 -14.42 15.85 27.66
N GLY A 195 -14.27 14.53 27.82
CA GLY A 195 -14.87 13.73 28.88
C GLY A 195 -14.32 14.10 30.26
N LYS A 196 -13.00 14.25 30.38
CA LYS A 196 -12.35 14.59 31.64
C LYS A 196 -12.63 16.02 32.12
N LYS A 197 -12.80 17.00 31.19
CA LYS A 197 -13.24 18.35 31.52
C LYS A 197 -14.71 18.42 31.97
N ARG A 198 -15.59 17.60 31.36
CA ARG A 198 -17.00 17.55 31.80
C ARG A 198 -17.18 16.88 33.16
N ALA A 199 -16.42 15.83 33.46
CA ALA A 199 -16.45 15.18 34.76
C ALA A 199 -15.99 16.12 35.90
N LYS A 200 -14.93 16.92 35.65
CA LYS A 200 -14.42 17.85 36.67
C LYS A 200 -15.31 19.07 36.89
N ALA A 201 -16.14 19.47 35.92
CA ALA A 201 -17.08 20.57 36.04
C ALA A 201 -18.44 20.15 36.67
N ALA A 202 -18.66 18.85 36.90
CA ALA A 202 -19.83 18.31 37.58
C ALA A 202 -19.59 18.02 39.08
N GLU A 203 -18.38 18.23 39.56
CA GLU A 203 -17.91 17.94 40.92
C GLU A 203 -17.60 19.21 41.71
N GLU A 204 -17.77 20.41 41.09
CA GLU A 204 -17.72 21.75 41.71
C GLU A 204 -19.15 22.36 41.75
#